data_914627e0854e844e7fdfd579a564a705
#
_entry.id   914627e0854e844e7fdfd579a564a705
#
_cell.length_a   1.000
_cell.length_b   1.000
_cell.length_c   1.000
_cell.angle_alpha   90.00
_cell.angle_beta   90.00
_cell.angle_gamma   90.00
#
_symmetry.space_group_name_H-M   'P 1'
#
loop_
_entity.id
_entity.type
_entity.pdbx_description
1 polymer ?
#
loop_
_entity_poly.entity_id
_entity_poly.type
_entity_poly.pdbx_seq_one_letter_code
_entity_poly.pdbx_strand_id
1 'polypeptide(L)'
;EGRLESVADQDPRKGSICIPNSGGCTGYTRLVPVTMIDVAGLVPGAHKGRGRGNQFLSDLARCDALIQVVDASGSTDIEGNPVGSGGSNPIQEYEFLTAELDAWISGILSNGWERGARRVQAEGERALNDFILDRLTGIGANERHVSVGISSVNEANPDAGMPWTWTENEITILASAIRTQLFPIFVAANKADKASTESW
;
A
#
# COMPACT_ATOMS: atom_id res chain seq x y z
N GLU A 1 6.92 -18.52 3.98
CA GLU A 1 5.96 -18.97 5.01
C GLU A 1 5.97 -18.00 6.19
N GLY A 2 4.81 -17.44 6.52
CA GLY A 2 4.62 -16.67 7.73
C GLY A 2 4.61 -17.58 8.97
N ARG A 3 5.11 -17.08 10.11
CA ARG A 3 5.09 -17.81 11.39
C ARG A 3 4.20 -17.06 12.37
N LEU A 4 3.25 -17.79 12.96
CA LEU A 4 2.42 -17.27 14.05
C LEU A 4 2.59 -18.21 15.25
N GLU A 5 2.55 -17.64 16.45
CA GLU A 5 2.47 -18.45 17.66
C GLU A 5 1.19 -19.26 17.66
N SER A 6 1.33 -20.54 17.95
CA SER A 6 0.18 -21.43 18.08
C SER A 6 -0.48 -21.21 19.43
N VAL A 7 -1.80 -21.12 19.47
CA VAL A 7 -2.57 -21.08 20.71
C VAL A 7 -2.76 -22.47 21.36
N ALA A 8 -2.05 -23.48 20.85
CA ALA A 8 -2.18 -24.86 21.35
C ALA A 8 -1.75 -25.02 22.82
N ASP A 9 -0.84 -24.16 23.31
CA ASP A 9 -0.43 -24.11 24.71
C ASP A 9 -1.52 -23.54 25.64
N GLN A 10 -2.43 -22.74 25.10
CA GLN A 10 -3.57 -22.15 25.78
C GLN A 10 -4.83 -23.05 25.70
N ASP A 11 -4.78 -24.12 24.91
CA ASP A 11 -5.89 -25.07 24.80
C ASP A 11 -6.09 -25.80 26.14
N PRO A 12 -7.30 -25.74 26.72
CA PRO A 12 -7.62 -26.44 27.98
C PRO A 12 -7.42 -27.97 27.89
N ARG A 13 -7.34 -28.51 26.69
CA ARG A 13 -7.01 -29.93 26.41
C ARG A 13 -5.53 -30.21 26.45
N LYS A 14 -4.77 -29.62 27.32
CA LYS A 14 -3.31 -29.70 27.48
C LYS A 14 -2.69 -30.97 26.87
N GLY A 15 -1.77 -30.78 25.91
CA GLY A 15 -1.09 -31.89 25.22
C GLY A 15 -1.73 -32.29 23.90
N SER A 16 -2.75 -31.57 23.41
CA SER A 16 -3.29 -31.77 22.07
C SER A 16 -2.25 -31.35 21.02
N ILE A 17 -2.03 -32.22 20.05
CA ILE A 17 -1.18 -31.89 18.89
C ILE A 17 -1.93 -30.82 18.07
N CYS A 18 -1.23 -29.73 17.71
CA CYS A 18 -1.77 -28.74 16.80
C CYS A 18 -1.92 -29.37 15.41
N ILE A 19 -3.15 -29.62 14.98
CA ILE A 19 -3.47 -30.13 13.63
C ILE A 19 -4.19 -29.01 12.89
N PRO A 20 -3.48 -28.17 12.12
CA PRO A 20 -4.10 -27.10 11.35
C PRO A 20 -4.85 -27.66 10.13
N ASN A 21 -5.99 -27.02 9.77
CA ASN A 21 -6.73 -27.37 8.55
C ASN A 21 -5.94 -27.02 7.28
N SER A 22 -4.97 -26.10 7.37
CA SER A 22 -4.07 -25.71 6.28
C SER A 22 -2.71 -25.30 6.86
N GLY A 23 -1.62 -25.52 6.10
CA GLY A 23 -0.26 -25.28 6.55
C GLY A 23 0.24 -26.34 7.53
N GLY A 24 1.37 -26.05 8.19
CA GLY A 24 2.02 -26.95 9.14
C GLY A 24 2.16 -26.29 10.52
N CYS A 25 2.47 -27.11 11.53
CA CYS A 25 2.90 -26.66 12.84
C CYS A 25 4.23 -27.30 13.21
N THR A 26 5.14 -26.54 13.80
CA THR A 26 6.37 -27.04 14.40
C THR A 26 6.35 -26.69 15.88
N GLY A 27 6.04 -27.68 16.71
CA GLY A 27 5.77 -27.45 18.13
C GLY A 27 4.56 -26.52 18.31
N TYR A 28 4.76 -25.37 18.95
CA TYR A 28 3.74 -24.34 19.17
C TYR A 28 3.80 -23.20 18.13
N THR A 29 4.61 -23.35 17.09
CA THR A 29 4.71 -22.35 16.01
C THR A 29 3.92 -22.84 14.81
N ARG A 30 2.88 -22.09 14.44
CA ARG A 30 2.07 -22.36 13.26
C ARG A 30 2.75 -21.78 12.02
N LEU A 31 2.90 -22.61 10.99
CA LEU A 31 3.31 -22.16 9.66
C LEU A 31 2.06 -21.80 8.86
N VAL A 32 2.01 -20.57 8.38
CA VAL A 32 0.91 -20.06 7.56
C VAL A 32 1.43 -19.95 6.12
N PRO A 33 0.78 -20.60 5.13
CA PRO A 33 1.15 -20.43 3.74
C PRO A 33 0.93 -18.99 3.30
N VAL A 34 1.92 -18.42 2.65
CA VAL A 34 1.88 -17.07 2.06
C VAL A 34 2.16 -17.22 0.58
N THR A 35 1.30 -16.64 -0.26
CA THR A 35 1.53 -16.56 -1.69
C THR A 35 2.34 -15.32 -1.98
N MET A 36 3.51 -15.48 -2.60
CA MET A 36 4.32 -14.35 -3.08
C MET A 36 4.12 -14.20 -4.58
N ILE A 37 3.85 -12.98 -5.01
CA ILE A 37 3.73 -12.61 -6.43
C ILE A 37 4.95 -11.75 -6.76
N ASP A 38 5.75 -12.19 -7.73
CA ASP A 38 6.81 -11.37 -8.31
C ASP A 38 6.19 -10.36 -9.25
N VAL A 39 6.35 -9.09 -8.93
CA VAL A 39 5.77 -7.98 -9.69
C VAL A 39 6.89 -7.27 -10.43
N ALA A 40 6.69 -7.04 -11.73
CA ALA A 40 7.67 -6.32 -12.55
C ALA A 40 7.97 -4.93 -11.95
N GLY A 41 9.24 -4.55 -11.92
CA GLY A 41 9.70 -3.28 -11.34
C GLY A 41 8.93 -2.07 -11.89
N LEU A 42 8.60 -1.16 -11.00
CA LEU A 42 7.97 0.12 -11.34
C LEU A 42 9.01 1.04 -11.99
N VAL A 43 8.58 1.70 -13.05
CA VAL A 43 9.36 2.78 -13.67
C VAL A 43 8.67 4.13 -13.40
N PRO A 44 9.43 5.23 -13.33
CA PRO A 44 8.85 6.56 -13.13
C PRO A 44 7.76 6.89 -14.16
N GLY A 45 6.59 7.32 -13.68
CA GLY A 45 5.41 7.60 -14.51
C GLY A 45 4.55 6.37 -14.81
N ALA A 46 4.68 5.29 -14.06
CA ALA A 46 3.83 4.10 -14.18
C ALA A 46 2.35 4.43 -14.00
N HIS A 47 2.01 5.34 -13.10
CA HIS A 47 0.65 5.85 -12.89
C HIS A 47 0.06 6.54 -14.14
N LYS A 48 0.91 6.99 -15.08
CA LYS A 48 0.51 7.56 -16.39
C LYS A 48 0.54 6.52 -17.52
N GLY A 49 0.64 5.23 -17.18
CA GLY A 49 0.67 4.15 -18.15
C GLY A 49 2.03 3.91 -18.81
N ARG A 50 3.12 4.46 -18.27
CA ARG A 50 4.47 4.16 -18.77
C ARG A 50 4.88 2.71 -18.42
N GLY A 51 5.56 2.08 -19.36
CA GLY A 51 6.05 0.72 -19.21
C GLY A 51 4.91 -0.30 -19.01
N ARG A 52 5.06 -1.19 -18.02
CA ARG A 52 4.06 -2.19 -17.63
C ARG A 52 3.17 -1.72 -16.46
N GLY A 53 3.06 -0.39 -16.27
CA GLY A 53 2.36 0.19 -15.11
C GLY A 53 0.95 -0.36 -14.90
N ASN A 54 0.14 -0.50 -15.94
CA ASN A 54 -1.23 -1.02 -15.83
C ASN A 54 -1.25 -2.49 -15.34
N GLN A 55 -0.29 -3.32 -15.76
CA GLN A 55 -0.20 -4.70 -15.30
C GLN A 55 0.26 -4.75 -13.85
N PHE A 56 1.28 -3.98 -13.48
CA PHE A 56 1.74 -3.83 -12.10
C PHE A 56 0.57 -3.48 -11.16
N LEU A 57 -0.22 -2.47 -11.53
CA LEU A 57 -1.36 -2.02 -10.72
C LEU A 57 -2.45 -3.09 -10.59
N SER A 58 -2.65 -3.89 -11.66
CA SER A 58 -3.59 -5.02 -11.61
C SER A 58 -3.09 -6.17 -10.72
N ASP A 59 -1.79 -6.37 -10.65
CA ASP A 59 -1.17 -7.37 -9.78
C ASP A 59 -1.23 -6.93 -8.32
N LEU A 60 -1.02 -5.63 -8.05
CA LEU A 60 -1.17 -5.06 -6.70
C LEU A 60 -2.57 -5.23 -6.11
N ALA A 61 -3.61 -5.08 -6.93
CA ALA A 61 -5.00 -5.24 -6.46
C ALA A 61 -5.31 -6.62 -5.87
N ARG A 62 -4.39 -7.58 -6.01
CA ARG A 62 -4.49 -8.95 -5.46
C ARG A 62 -3.61 -9.17 -4.22
N CYS A 63 -2.87 -8.15 -3.79
CA CYS A 63 -1.92 -8.27 -2.70
C CYS A 63 -2.50 -7.68 -1.42
N ASP A 64 -2.32 -8.37 -0.30
CA ASP A 64 -2.68 -7.88 1.03
C ASP A 64 -1.58 -7.00 1.64
N ALA A 65 -0.35 -7.10 1.14
CA ALA A 65 0.80 -6.32 1.58
C ALA A 65 1.88 -6.32 0.49
N LEU A 66 2.80 -5.37 0.55
CA LEU A 66 3.93 -5.25 -0.36
C LEU A 66 5.24 -5.44 0.38
N ILE A 67 6.19 -6.12 -0.27
CA ILE A 67 7.58 -6.15 0.16
C ILE A 67 8.37 -5.37 -0.88
N GLN A 68 8.81 -4.18 -0.50
CA GLN A 68 9.68 -3.37 -1.34
C GLN A 68 11.13 -3.74 -1.08
N VAL A 69 11.81 -4.24 -2.11
CA VAL A 69 13.25 -4.52 -2.04
C VAL A 69 14.00 -3.26 -2.47
N VAL A 70 14.80 -2.70 -1.56
CA VAL A 70 15.64 -1.52 -1.83
C VAL A 70 17.11 -1.90 -1.81
N ASP A 71 17.92 -1.27 -2.65
CA ASP A 71 19.38 -1.44 -2.64
C ASP A 71 20.02 -0.60 -1.53
N ALA A 72 20.19 -1.21 -0.34
CA ALA A 72 20.76 -0.53 0.81
C ALA A 72 22.21 -0.06 0.62
N SER A 73 22.93 -0.62 -0.34
CA SER A 73 24.28 -0.16 -0.69
C SER A 73 24.29 1.09 -1.58
N GLY A 74 23.14 1.51 -2.10
CA GLY A 74 23.03 2.61 -3.04
C GLY A 74 23.83 2.38 -4.34
N SER A 75 24.04 1.13 -4.74
CA SER A 75 24.83 0.81 -5.93
C SER A 75 24.03 0.86 -7.24
N THR A 76 22.70 0.95 -7.14
CA THR A 76 21.78 1.08 -8.27
C THR A 76 20.89 2.30 -8.08
N ASP A 77 20.47 2.93 -9.19
CA ASP A 77 19.45 3.98 -9.16
C ASP A 77 18.02 3.39 -9.17
N ILE A 78 17.01 4.27 -9.12
CA ILE A 78 15.58 3.89 -9.11
C ILE A 78 15.14 3.16 -10.39
N GLU A 79 15.91 3.23 -11.47
CA GLU A 79 15.67 2.51 -12.74
C GLU A 79 16.44 1.18 -12.79
N GLY A 80 17.25 0.88 -11.75
CA GLY A 80 18.06 -0.32 -11.66
C GLY A 80 19.41 -0.23 -12.35
N ASN A 81 19.83 0.96 -12.84
CA ASN A 81 21.13 1.13 -13.47
C ASN A 81 22.24 1.18 -12.40
N PRO A 82 23.41 0.57 -12.66
CA PRO A 82 24.52 0.64 -11.74
C PRO A 82 25.12 2.04 -11.69
N VAL A 83 25.20 2.62 -10.48
CA VAL A 83 25.75 3.97 -10.22
C VAL A 83 26.96 3.95 -9.29
N GLY A 84 27.40 2.76 -8.85
CA GLY A 84 28.46 2.58 -7.89
C GLY A 84 27.97 2.69 -6.44
N SER A 85 28.74 2.14 -5.50
CA SER A 85 28.38 2.13 -4.08
C SER A 85 28.18 3.55 -3.53
N GLY A 86 27.04 3.81 -2.90
CA GLY A 86 26.68 5.13 -2.39
C GLY A 86 26.26 6.15 -3.46
N GLY A 87 26.12 5.74 -4.73
CA GLY A 87 25.70 6.62 -5.82
C GLY A 87 24.20 6.93 -5.85
N SER A 88 23.39 6.18 -5.11
CA SER A 88 21.94 6.40 -4.95
C SER A 88 21.54 6.36 -3.47
N ASN A 89 20.40 6.97 -3.16
CA ASN A 89 19.85 6.99 -1.80
C ASN A 89 18.70 5.97 -1.71
N PRO A 90 18.80 4.92 -0.88
CA PRO A 90 17.75 3.92 -0.70
C PRO A 90 16.41 4.49 -0.24
N ILE A 91 16.40 5.61 0.47
CA ILE A 91 15.18 6.30 0.91
C ILE A 91 14.40 6.82 -0.31
N GLN A 92 15.09 7.30 -1.35
CA GLN A 92 14.44 7.76 -2.57
C GLN A 92 13.73 6.63 -3.33
N GLU A 93 14.26 5.40 -3.27
CA GLU A 93 13.58 4.23 -3.83
C GLU A 93 12.26 3.95 -3.11
N TYR A 94 12.27 4.07 -1.76
CA TYR A 94 11.06 3.91 -0.96
C TYR A 94 10.03 5.01 -1.25
N GLU A 95 10.46 6.27 -1.22
CA GLU A 95 9.62 7.43 -1.48
C GLU A 95 9.03 7.40 -2.90
N PHE A 96 9.81 6.94 -3.87
CA PHE A 96 9.37 6.78 -5.24
C PHE A 96 8.17 5.84 -5.36
N LEU A 97 8.22 4.64 -4.76
CA LEU A 97 7.11 3.69 -4.82
C LEU A 97 5.85 4.26 -4.18
N THR A 98 5.98 4.86 -3.00
CA THR A 98 4.83 5.45 -2.30
C THR A 98 4.21 6.58 -3.09
N ALA A 99 5.02 7.46 -3.70
CA ALA A 99 4.55 8.56 -4.53
C ALA A 99 3.82 8.09 -5.80
N GLU A 100 4.32 7.04 -6.46
CA GLU A 100 3.66 6.47 -7.65
C GLU A 100 2.30 5.84 -7.29
N LEU A 101 2.19 5.15 -6.16
CA LEU A 101 0.93 4.57 -5.69
C LEU A 101 -0.08 5.66 -5.27
N ASP A 102 0.38 6.69 -4.56
CA ASP A 102 -0.46 7.83 -4.17
C ASP A 102 -0.97 8.56 -5.41
N ALA A 103 -0.11 8.82 -6.40
CA ALA A 103 -0.50 9.46 -7.65
C ALA A 103 -1.49 8.61 -8.45
N TRP A 104 -1.34 7.28 -8.44
CA TRP A 104 -2.27 6.39 -9.09
C TRP A 104 -3.67 6.45 -8.47
N ILE A 105 -3.77 6.28 -7.14
CA ILE A 105 -5.06 6.32 -6.43
C ILE A 105 -5.68 7.71 -6.55
N SER A 106 -4.88 8.78 -6.42
CA SER A 106 -5.31 10.16 -6.61
C SER A 106 -5.88 10.37 -8.03
N GLY A 107 -5.25 9.80 -9.05
CA GLY A 107 -5.74 9.85 -10.44
C GLY A 107 -7.10 9.17 -10.61
N ILE A 108 -7.33 8.02 -9.95
CA ILE A 108 -8.64 7.34 -9.96
C ILE A 108 -9.70 8.23 -9.31
N LEU A 109 -9.38 8.84 -8.17
CA LEU A 109 -10.30 9.68 -7.40
C LEU A 109 -10.61 10.99 -8.12
N SER A 110 -9.60 11.67 -8.67
CA SER A 110 -9.72 12.99 -9.32
C SER A 110 -10.62 12.97 -10.55
N ASN A 111 -10.74 11.83 -11.22
CA ASN A 111 -11.53 11.74 -12.45
C ASN A 111 -13.02 12.05 -12.20
N GLY A 112 -13.44 13.27 -12.53
CA GLY A 112 -14.81 13.74 -12.34
C GLY A 112 -15.21 13.93 -10.86
N TRP A 113 -14.25 14.19 -9.99
CA TRP A 113 -14.46 14.34 -8.55
C TRP A 113 -15.49 15.40 -8.21
N GLU A 114 -15.27 16.67 -8.63
CA GLU A 114 -16.15 17.79 -8.31
C GLU A 114 -17.62 17.50 -8.66
N ARG A 115 -17.84 17.04 -9.89
CA ARG A 115 -19.20 16.73 -10.37
C ARG A 115 -19.84 15.59 -9.59
N GLY A 116 -19.08 14.53 -9.30
CA GLY A 116 -19.56 13.36 -8.57
C GLY A 116 -19.86 13.69 -7.11
N ALA A 117 -18.92 14.32 -6.40
CA ALA A 117 -19.10 14.72 -5.00
C ALA A 117 -20.26 15.71 -4.83
N ARG A 118 -20.40 16.67 -5.74
CA ARG A 118 -21.53 17.64 -5.73
C ARG A 118 -22.87 16.93 -5.95
N ARG A 119 -22.93 15.91 -6.77
CA ARG A 119 -24.18 15.15 -6.99
C ARG A 119 -24.64 14.43 -5.74
N VAL A 120 -23.73 13.78 -5.00
CA VAL A 120 -24.07 12.98 -3.83
C VAL A 120 -24.20 13.80 -2.54
N GLN A 121 -23.81 15.08 -2.55
CA GLN A 121 -23.88 15.93 -1.37
C GLN A 121 -25.28 16.00 -0.73
N ALA A 122 -26.32 16.02 -1.56
CA ALA A 122 -27.71 16.12 -1.08
C ALA A 122 -28.19 14.82 -0.41
N GLU A 123 -27.50 13.69 -0.66
CA GLU A 123 -27.84 12.36 -0.15
C GLU A 123 -27.11 12.04 1.17
N GLY A 124 -26.19 12.92 1.61
CA GLY A 124 -25.49 12.83 2.88
C GLY A 124 -24.14 12.09 2.83
N GLU A 125 -23.54 11.93 4.00
CA GLU A 125 -22.19 11.38 4.17
C GLU A 125 -22.05 9.95 3.63
N ARG A 126 -23.07 9.12 3.81
CA ARG A 126 -23.07 7.74 3.30
C ARG A 126 -22.92 7.69 1.79
N ALA A 127 -23.61 8.57 1.07
CA ALA A 127 -23.52 8.63 -0.39
C ALA A 127 -22.14 9.08 -0.87
N LEU A 128 -21.44 9.91 -0.10
CA LEU A 128 -20.05 10.27 -0.39
C LEU A 128 -19.12 9.05 -0.20
N ASN A 129 -19.30 8.32 0.89
CA ASN A 129 -18.52 7.10 1.13
C ASN A 129 -18.72 6.08 0.01
N ASP A 130 -19.96 5.82 -0.39
CA ASP A 130 -20.33 4.93 -1.49
C ASP A 130 -19.71 5.42 -2.82
N PHE A 131 -19.73 6.72 -3.09
CA PHE A 131 -19.13 7.32 -4.27
C PHE A 131 -17.61 7.13 -4.36
N ILE A 132 -16.91 7.24 -3.24
CA ILE A 132 -15.46 6.99 -3.16
C ILE A 132 -15.19 5.50 -3.30
N LEU A 133 -15.96 4.68 -2.60
CA LEU A 133 -15.82 3.23 -2.59
C LEU A 133 -16.00 2.63 -3.98
N ASP A 134 -17.03 3.04 -4.73
CA ASP A 134 -17.29 2.59 -6.11
C ASP A 134 -16.07 2.76 -7.02
N ARG A 135 -15.32 3.87 -6.85
CA ARG A 135 -14.12 4.14 -7.64
C ARG A 135 -12.95 3.23 -7.30
N LEU A 136 -12.87 2.82 -6.03
CA LEU A 136 -11.73 2.08 -5.48
C LEU A 136 -12.03 0.58 -5.27
N THR A 137 -13.24 0.12 -5.59
CA THR A 137 -13.61 -1.29 -5.46
C THR A 137 -12.67 -2.20 -6.26
N GLY A 138 -12.24 -1.76 -7.45
CA GLY A 138 -11.33 -2.51 -8.31
C GLY A 138 -9.94 -2.76 -7.71
N ILE A 139 -9.56 -2.01 -6.67
CA ILE A 139 -8.30 -2.16 -5.95
C ILE A 139 -8.49 -2.73 -4.53
N GLY A 140 -9.68 -3.23 -4.20
CA GLY A 140 -9.96 -3.89 -2.94
C GLY A 140 -10.28 -2.95 -1.76
N ALA A 141 -10.62 -1.68 -2.02
CA ALA A 141 -11.03 -0.77 -0.96
C ALA A 141 -12.36 -1.21 -0.31
N ASN A 142 -12.52 -0.87 0.96
CA ASN A 142 -13.74 -1.08 1.73
C ASN A 142 -14.13 0.20 2.50
N GLU A 143 -15.31 0.19 3.13
CA GLU A 143 -15.84 1.34 3.88
C GLU A 143 -14.87 1.88 4.94
N ARG A 144 -14.12 1.01 5.62
CA ARG A 144 -13.15 1.42 6.63
C ARG A 144 -12.01 2.25 6.01
N HIS A 145 -11.51 1.84 4.87
CA HIS A 145 -10.44 2.56 4.15
C HIS A 145 -10.90 3.96 3.77
N VAL A 146 -12.13 4.09 3.27
CA VAL A 146 -12.72 5.38 2.90
C VAL A 146 -12.92 6.27 4.13
N SER A 147 -13.46 5.71 5.22
CA SER A 147 -13.67 6.45 6.47
C SER A 147 -12.36 7.00 7.05
N VAL A 148 -11.30 6.17 7.09
CA VAL A 148 -9.97 6.62 7.52
C VAL A 148 -9.44 7.72 6.59
N GLY A 149 -9.61 7.56 5.28
CA GLY A 149 -9.18 8.56 4.31
C GLY A 149 -9.85 9.92 4.52
N ILE A 150 -11.17 9.96 4.70
CA ILE A 150 -11.92 11.20 4.96
C ILE A 150 -11.50 11.83 6.29
N SER A 151 -11.33 11.02 7.35
CA SER A 151 -10.84 11.51 8.64
C SER A 151 -9.47 12.17 8.50
N SER A 152 -8.55 11.56 7.73
CA SER A 152 -7.21 12.10 7.50
C SER A 152 -7.24 13.44 6.77
N VAL A 153 -8.16 13.65 5.82
CA VAL A 153 -8.33 14.96 5.18
C VAL A 153 -8.79 16.00 6.20
N ASN A 154 -9.79 15.67 7.02
CA ASN A 154 -10.32 16.60 8.02
C ASN A 154 -9.30 16.95 9.12
N GLU A 155 -8.43 16.00 9.48
CA GLU A 155 -7.34 16.22 10.44
C GLU A 155 -6.23 17.09 9.86
N ALA A 156 -5.83 16.85 8.62
CA ALA A 156 -4.76 17.58 7.95
C ALA A 156 -5.19 18.99 7.54
N ASN A 157 -6.46 19.16 7.17
CA ASN A 157 -7.02 20.42 6.75
C ASN A 157 -8.45 20.58 7.30
N PRO A 158 -8.61 21.04 8.56
CA PRO A 158 -9.93 21.28 9.17
C PRO A 158 -10.81 22.25 8.39
N ASP A 159 -10.20 23.14 7.60
CA ASP A 159 -10.86 24.13 6.78
C ASP A 159 -11.04 23.71 5.32
N ALA A 160 -10.85 22.44 4.99
CA ALA A 160 -10.95 21.90 3.62
C ALA A 160 -12.32 22.15 2.95
N GLY A 161 -13.33 22.53 3.76
CA GLY A 161 -14.67 22.76 3.27
C GLY A 161 -15.38 21.46 2.86
N MET A 162 -16.34 21.61 1.97
CA MET A 162 -17.13 20.45 1.54
C MET A 162 -16.39 19.62 0.47
N PRO A 163 -16.58 18.30 0.43
CA PRO A 163 -15.81 17.40 -0.45
C PRO A 163 -15.79 17.78 -1.93
N TRP A 164 -16.83 18.42 -2.44
CA TRP A 164 -16.85 18.87 -3.85
C TRP A 164 -16.00 20.12 -4.10
N THR A 165 -15.52 20.79 -3.05
CA THR A 165 -14.58 21.92 -3.14
C THR A 165 -13.14 21.49 -2.91
N TRP A 166 -12.91 20.23 -2.61
CA TRP A 166 -11.57 19.70 -2.39
C TRP A 166 -10.69 19.88 -3.63
N THR A 167 -9.49 20.34 -3.38
CA THR A 167 -8.45 20.52 -4.39
C THR A 167 -7.65 19.22 -4.59
N GLU A 168 -6.68 19.26 -5.47
CA GLU A 168 -5.75 18.16 -5.67
C GLU A 168 -5.01 17.78 -4.38
N ASN A 169 -4.77 18.75 -3.48
CA ASN A 169 -4.12 18.50 -2.19
C ASN A 169 -4.96 17.57 -1.28
N GLU A 170 -6.24 17.89 -1.08
CA GLU A 170 -7.14 17.07 -0.25
C GLU A 170 -7.35 15.68 -0.85
N ILE A 171 -7.44 15.60 -2.19
CA ILE A 171 -7.56 14.31 -2.90
C ILE A 171 -6.28 13.49 -2.75
N THR A 172 -5.11 14.12 -2.74
CA THR A 172 -3.83 13.44 -2.49
C THR A 172 -3.73 12.93 -1.06
N ILE A 173 -4.16 13.71 -0.06
CA ILE A 173 -4.23 13.28 1.33
C ILE A 173 -5.17 12.07 1.48
N LEU A 174 -6.36 12.15 0.88
CA LEU A 174 -7.32 11.05 0.84
C LEU A 174 -6.71 9.78 0.23
N ALA A 175 -6.06 9.92 -0.92
CA ALA A 175 -5.42 8.81 -1.64
C ALA A 175 -4.30 8.16 -0.82
N SER A 176 -3.43 8.96 -0.22
CA SER A 176 -2.31 8.49 0.60
C SER A 176 -2.78 7.75 1.86
N ALA A 177 -3.80 8.28 2.53
CA ALA A 177 -4.38 7.63 3.71
C ALA A 177 -5.01 6.28 3.35
N ILE A 178 -5.76 6.22 2.24
CA ILE A 178 -6.36 4.98 1.75
C ILE A 178 -5.27 3.98 1.31
N ARG A 179 -4.24 4.41 0.57
CA ARG A 179 -3.12 3.56 0.17
C ARG A 179 -2.43 2.91 1.37
N THR A 180 -2.18 3.68 2.42
CA THR A 180 -1.51 3.19 3.62
C THR A 180 -2.26 2.04 4.28
N GLN A 181 -3.59 2.04 4.20
CA GLN A 181 -4.43 0.95 4.71
C GLN A 181 -4.53 -0.22 3.75
N LEU A 182 -4.61 0.05 2.43
CA LEU A 182 -4.74 -0.97 1.39
C LEU A 182 -3.46 -1.75 1.15
N PHE A 183 -2.32 -1.05 1.13
CA PHE A 183 -1.03 -1.59 0.75
C PHE A 183 0.02 -1.30 1.83
N PRO A 184 -0.01 -2.03 2.98
CA PRO A 184 1.08 -1.97 3.93
C PRO A 184 2.39 -2.35 3.24
N ILE A 185 3.42 -1.51 3.37
CA ILE A 185 4.72 -1.71 2.71
C ILE A 185 5.75 -2.12 3.76
N PHE A 186 6.37 -3.27 3.54
CA PHE A 186 7.53 -3.74 4.29
C PHE A 186 8.78 -3.54 3.45
N VAL A 187 9.81 -2.96 4.03
CA VAL A 187 11.07 -2.73 3.32
C VAL A 187 12.03 -3.89 3.57
N ALA A 188 12.55 -4.47 2.50
CA ALA A 188 13.64 -5.44 2.52
C ALA A 188 14.93 -4.77 2.04
N ALA A 189 15.82 -4.45 2.96
CA ALA A 189 17.12 -3.85 2.68
C ALA A 189 18.08 -4.88 2.06
N ASN A 190 18.12 -4.95 0.75
CA ASN A 190 19.03 -5.82 0.02
C ASN A 190 20.45 -5.23 0.01
N LYS A 191 21.47 -6.08 -0.06
CA LYS A 191 22.89 -5.69 -0.03
C LYS A 191 23.28 -4.88 1.22
N ALA A 192 22.58 -5.06 2.34
CA ALA A 192 22.85 -4.35 3.59
C ALA A 192 24.28 -4.61 4.12
N ASP A 193 24.86 -5.76 3.76
CA ASP A 193 26.26 -6.11 4.04
C ASP A 193 27.29 -5.18 3.35
N LYS A 194 26.86 -4.46 2.32
CA LYS A 194 27.66 -3.51 1.54
C LYS A 194 27.28 -2.06 1.77
N ALA A 195 26.28 -1.80 2.61
CA ALA A 195 25.84 -0.45 2.97
C ALA A 195 26.90 0.25 3.82
N SER A 196 27.20 1.51 3.55
CA SER A 196 28.00 2.33 4.45
C SER A 196 27.15 2.76 5.65
N THR A 197 27.80 3.00 6.81
CA THR A 197 27.11 3.51 8.01
C THR A 197 26.50 4.91 7.81
N GLU A 198 26.80 5.58 6.72
CA GLU A 198 26.29 6.91 6.36
C GLU A 198 25.06 6.83 5.43
N SER A 199 24.63 5.61 5.04
CA SER A 199 23.55 5.38 4.06
C SER A 199 22.15 5.27 4.70
N TRP A 200 22.06 5.47 6.03
CA TRP A 200 20.81 5.29 6.80
C TRP A 200 20.49 6.52 7.64
#